data_b6f38a953b74b75c0ac042d7c355e8b2
#
_entry.id   b6f38a953b74b75c0ac042d7c355e8b2
#
_cell.length_a   1.000
_cell.length_b   1.000
_cell.length_c   1.000
_cell.angle_alpha   90.00
_cell.angle_beta   90.00
_cell.angle_gamma   90.00
#
_symmetry.space_group_name_H-M   'P 1'
#
loop_
_entity.id
_entity.type
_entity.pdbx_description
1 polymer ?
#
loop_
_entity_poly.entity_id
_entity_poly.type
_entity_poly.pdbx_seq_one_letter_code
_entity_poly.pdbx_strand_id
1 'polypeptide(L)'
;LWFLSEESGWSHLYVSDGKGAPRAITSGKWEASQPQLSADGKRFLFLCNRAWPGDYEVCEVDRNGGTVREVTALDGVEDFVVSPDDTKLLVRHSGSYLPPQVAVVDIRGGKATELTDTRTPAYKARTWIQPEYVQVPSKHGAGTIWGKYYGPKQLEAGRQYPIVMFVHGAGYLQNVSARYPNYFREQMFHDLLVQRGYIVLELDYRASEGYGRKWRTDIYRRMGTPELEDYLDGLDWLVEHRQGDRARAGIYGGSYGGFMTFMALFKKPGVFKAGAALRPV
;
A
#
# COMPACT_ATOMS: atom_id res chain seq x y z
N LEU A 1 -12.68 26.21 11.00
CA LEU A 1 -11.72 25.13 11.31
C LEU A 1 -11.99 23.95 10.37
N TRP A 2 -10.92 23.26 9.96
CA TRP A 2 -11.00 21.97 9.25
C TRP A 2 -9.97 21.00 9.82
N PHE A 3 -10.25 19.70 9.73
CA PHE A 3 -9.41 18.63 10.27
C PHE A 3 -9.78 17.28 9.65
N LEU A 4 -8.90 16.30 9.80
CA LEU A 4 -9.19 14.90 9.48
C LEU A 4 -9.74 14.18 10.70
N SER A 5 -10.75 13.31 10.49
CA SER A 5 -11.32 12.46 11.51
C SER A 5 -11.64 11.08 10.97
N GLU A 6 -11.44 10.08 11.81
CA GLU A 6 -11.81 8.67 11.55
C GLU A 6 -13.16 8.28 12.22
N GLU A 7 -14.01 9.23 12.54
CA GLU A 7 -15.30 8.97 13.20
C GLU A 7 -16.15 7.98 12.41
N SER A 8 -16.16 8.10 11.07
CA SER A 8 -16.87 7.19 10.18
C SER A 8 -16.23 5.80 10.03
N GLY A 9 -15.04 5.59 10.60
CA GLY A 9 -14.20 4.40 10.40
C GLY A 9 -13.14 4.56 9.30
N TRP A 10 -13.16 5.69 8.58
CA TRP A 10 -12.21 6.05 7.52
C TRP A 10 -11.77 7.50 7.73
N SER A 11 -10.54 7.83 7.36
CA SER A 11 -10.01 9.20 7.45
C SER A 11 -10.72 10.10 6.44
N HIS A 12 -11.48 11.07 6.92
CA HIS A 12 -12.21 12.02 6.09
C HIS A 12 -12.02 13.45 6.55
N LEU A 13 -12.25 14.40 5.63
CA LEU A 13 -12.16 15.82 5.91
C LEU A 13 -13.47 16.34 6.52
N TYR A 14 -13.32 17.05 7.63
CA TYR A 14 -14.39 17.66 8.39
C TYR A 14 -14.18 19.16 8.49
N VAL A 15 -15.27 19.91 8.55
CA VAL A 15 -15.30 21.34 8.81
C VAL A 15 -16.16 21.66 10.02
N SER A 16 -15.79 22.70 10.78
CA SER A 16 -16.53 23.20 11.92
C SER A 16 -16.49 24.73 11.95
N ASP A 17 -17.61 25.34 12.26
CA ASP A 17 -17.72 26.78 12.56
C ASP A 17 -17.54 27.08 14.06
N GLY A 18 -17.33 26.05 14.88
CA GLY A 18 -17.18 26.16 16.33
C GLY A 18 -18.50 26.30 17.12
N LYS A 19 -19.66 26.25 16.46
CA LYS A 19 -20.98 26.44 17.10
C LYS A 19 -21.81 25.16 17.17
N GLY A 20 -21.47 24.15 16.38
CA GLY A 20 -22.20 22.88 16.31
C GLY A 20 -21.27 21.70 16.12
N ALA A 21 -21.87 20.51 15.89
CA ALA A 21 -21.12 19.31 15.56
C ALA A 21 -20.35 19.52 14.23
N PRO A 22 -19.11 19.08 14.13
CA PRO A 22 -18.37 19.09 12.87
C PRO A 22 -19.12 18.34 11.78
N ARG A 23 -19.01 18.81 10.56
CA ARG A 23 -19.65 18.20 9.38
C ARG A 23 -18.59 17.58 8.47
N ALA A 24 -18.77 16.30 8.14
CA ALA A 24 -17.95 15.65 7.12
C ALA A 24 -18.24 16.28 5.73
N ILE A 25 -17.19 16.59 4.99
CA ILE A 25 -17.29 17.08 3.59
C ILE A 25 -16.79 16.03 2.59
N THR A 26 -16.14 14.97 3.06
CA THR A 26 -15.86 13.76 2.29
C THR A 26 -16.39 12.54 3.03
N SER A 27 -16.68 11.47 2.30
CA SER A 27 -17.19 10.22 2.87
C SER A 27 -16.94 9.04 1.92
N GLY A 28 -16.96 7.81 2.46
CA GLY A 28 -16.79 6.58 1.68
C GLY A 28 -15.90 5.57 2.38
N LYS A 29 -15.62 4.44 1.68
CA LYS A 29 -14.66 3.43 2.15
C LYS A 29 -13.29 3.66 1.52
N TRP A 30 -12.71 4.81 1.82
CA TRP A 30 -11.41 5.28 1.36
C TRP A 30 -10.90 6.37 2.31
N GLU A 31 -9.65 6.75 2.21
CA GLU A 31 -9.03 7.70 3.12
C GLU A 31 -8.63 9.00 2.42
N ALA A 32 -8.88 10.13 3.08
CA ALA A 32 -8.33 11.42 2.75
C ALA A 32 -7.11 11.72 3.63
N SER A 33 -6.07 12.31 3.05
CA SER A 33 -4.87 12.76 3.76
C SER A 33 -4.31 14.06 3.15
N GLN A 34 -3.42 14.73 3.86
CA GLN A 34 -2.71 15.94 3.41
C GLN A 34 -3.63 17.05 2.83
N PRO A 35 -4.71 17.44 3.50
CA PRO A 35 -5.62 18.44 2.95
C PRO A 35 -4.97 19.84 2.90
N GLN A 36 -5.19 20.53 1.78
CA GLN A 36 -4.77 21.91 1.55
C GLN A 36 -5.99 22.72 1.08
N LEU A 37 -6.20 23.90 1.66
CA LEU A 37 -7.23 24.82 1.19
C LEU A 37 -6.69 25.62 0.01
N SER A 38 -7.46 25.74 -1.07
CA SER A 38 -7.13 26.60 -2.22
C SER A 38 -6.93 28.06 -1.80
N ALA A 39 -6.13 28.85 -2.54
CA ALA A 39 -5.86 30.25 -2.24
C ALA A 39 -7.13 31.11 -2.24
N ASP A 40 -8.11 30.77 -3.09
CA ASP A 40 -9.42 31.42 -3.12
C ASP A 40 -10.36 31.00 -1.98
N GLY A 41 -9.96 30.01 -1.16
CA GLY A 41 -10.70 29.48 -0.01
C GLY A 41 -11.97 28.71 -0.34
N LYS A 42 -12.16 28.29 -1.58
CA LYS A 42 -13.41 27.64 -2.03
C LYS A 42 -13.34 26.12 -2.12
N ARG A 43 -12.14 25.54 -2.20
CA ARG A 43 -11.94 24.11 -2.42
C ARG A 43 -10.87 23.56 -1.48
N PHE A 44 -10.97 22.29 -1.17
CA PHE A 44 -9.89 21.52 -0.59
C PHE A 44 -9.30 20.59 -1.65
N LEU A 45 -7.98 20.54 -1.68
CA LEU A 45 -7.21 19.54 -2.39
C LEU A 45 -6.58 18.60 -1.35
N PHE A 46 -6.53 17.30 -1.63
CA PHE A 46 -6.05 16.30 -0.68
C PHE A 46 -5.67 15.02 -1.40
N LEU A 47 -4.86 14.18 -0.80
CA LEU A 47 -4.65 12.82 -1.30
C LEU A 47 -5.83 11.93 -0.93
N CYS A 48 -6.24 11.08 -1.86
CA CYS A 48 -7.31 10.10 -1.68
C CYS A 48 -6.94 8.76 -2.33
N ASN A 49 -7.35 7.64 -1.72
CA ASN A 49 -7.13 6.28 -2.24
C ASN A 49 -8.45 5.62 -2.67
N ARG A 50 -9.22 6.32 -3.53
CA ARG A 50 -10.58 5.93 -3.90
C ARG A 50 -10.68 4.75 -4.85
N ALA A 51 -9.75 4.63 -5.81
CA ALA A 51 -9.78 3.56 -6.82
C ALA A 51 -9.53 2.19 -6.17
N TRP A 52 -8.49 2.10 -5.39
CA TRP A 52 -8.19 0.97 -4.50
C TRP A 52 -7.22 1.43 -3.39
N PRO A 53 -7.15 0.75 -2.25
CA PRO A 53 -6.44 1.26 -1.07
C PRO A 53 -4.96 1.61 -1.27
N GLY A 54 -4.30 0.99 -2.22
CA GLY A 54 -2.88 1.22 -2.51
C GLY A 54 -2.60 2.26 -3.59
N ASP A 55 -3.64 2.89 -4.17
CA ASP A 55 -3.49 3.89 -5.23
C ASP A 55 -3.99 5.25 -4.76
N TYR A 56 -3.09 6.23 -4.80
CA TYR A 56 -3.35 7.57 -4.30
C TYR A 56 -3.29 8.58 -5.43
N GLU A 57 -4.32 9.42 -5.48
CA GLU A 57 -4.42 10.54 -6.39
C GLU A 57 -4.65 11.84 -5.62
N VAL A 58 -4.37 12.99 -6.26
CA VAL A 58 -4.85 14.27 -5.75
C VAL A 58 -6.32 14.40 -6.08
N CYS A 59 -7.13 14.58 -5.04
CA CYS A 59 -8.57 14.84 -5.15
C CYS A 59 -8.91 16.28 -4.80
N GLU A 60 -10.03 16.78 -5.29
CA GLU A 60 -10.62 18.02 -4.84
C GLU A 60 -12.08 17.86 -4.41
N VAL A 61 -12.51 18.74 -3.51
CA VAL A 61 -13.91 18.89 -3.10
C VAL A 61 -14.20 20.35 -2.81
N ASP A 62 -15.45 20.82 -3.07
CA ASP A 62 -15.89 22.14 -2.63
C ASP A 62 -15.80 22.26 -1.09
N ARG A 63 -15.48 23.44 -0.60
CA ARG A 63 -15.37 23.73 0.84
C ARG A 63 -16.62 23.33 1.63
N ASN A 64 -17.78 23.38 0.99
CA ASN A 64 -19.05 23.01 1.59
C ASN A 64 -19.40 21.52 1.43
N GLY A 65 -18.52 20.72 0.82
CA GLY A 65 -18.75 19.31 0.48
C GLY A 65 -19.41 19.14 -0.88
N GLY A 66 -19.72 17.92 -1.24
CA GLY A 66 -20.30 17.57 -2.53
C GLY A 66 -19.49 16.48 -3.25
N THR A 67 -19.48 16.54 -4.59
CA THR A 67 -18.78 15.54 -5.39
C THR A 67 -17.25 15.68 -5.25
N VAL A 68 -16.59 14.62 -4.87
CA VAL A 68 -15.13 14.52 -4.90
C VAL A 68 -14.68 14.18 -6.31
N ARG A 69 -13.77 15.00 -6.88
CA ARG A 69 -13.17 14.80 -8.20
C ARG A 69 -11.70 14.43 -8.05
N GLU A 70 -11.24 13.43 -8.78
CA GLU A 70 -9.81 13.16 -8.94
C GLU A 70 -9.20 14.18 -9.92
N VAL A 71 -8.11 14.81 -9.51
CA VAL A 71 -7.40 15.84 -10.28
C VAL A 71 -6.25 15.22 -11.07
N THR A 72 -5.57 14.23 -10.48
CA THR A 72 -4.46 13.50 -11.11
C THR A 72 -4.93 12.13 -11.59
N ALA A 73 -4.19 11.56 -12.52
CA ALA A 73 -4.29 10.17 -12.97
C ALA A 73 -2.85 9.71 -13.20
N LEU A 74 -2.11 9.56 -12.09
CA LEU A 74 -0.70 9.18 -12.05
C LEU A 74 -0.56 7.94 -11.17
N ASP A 75 0.34 7.04 -11.56
CA ASP A 75 0.69 5.97 -10.64
C ASP A 75 1.34 6.55 -9.38
N GLY A 76 0.92 6.09 -8.21
CA GLY A 76 1.60 6.27 -6.94
C GLY A 76 1.92 7.70 -6.53
N VAL A 77 0.94 8.60 -6.54
CA VAL A 77 1.10 9.96 -6.01
C VAL A 77 1.46 9.90 -4.52
N GLU A 78 2.55 10.59 -4.15
CA GLU A 78 3.08 10.61 -2.78
C GLU A 78 2.79 11.91 -2.05
N ASP A 79 2.85 13.02 -2.80
CA ASP A 79 2.78 14.37 -2.25
C ASP A 79 2.46 15.38 -3.34
N PHE A 80 1.96 16.56 -2.98
CA PHE A 80 1.66 17.63 -3.93
C PHE A 80 1.77 19.02 -3.30
N VAL A 81 2.01 20.01 -4.13
CA VAL A 81 1.95 21.44 -3.79
C VAL A 81 1.09 22.16 -4.81
N VAL A 82 0.18 22.98 -4.33
CA VAL A 82 -0.68 23.82 -5.20
C VAL A 82 0.05 25.10 -5.56
N SER A 83 -0.01 25.53 -6.84
CA SER A 83 0.53 26.81 -7.26
C SER A 83 -0.22 27.99 -6.62
N PRO A 84 0.42 29.16 -6.41
CA PRO A 84 -0.22 30.30 -5.75
C PRO A 84 -1.47 30.85 -6.45
N ASP A 85 -1.61 30.57 -7.74
CA ASP A 85 -2.77 30.98 -8.58
C ASP A 85 -3.85 29.88 -8.70
N ASP A 86 -3.70 28.78 -7.95
CA ASP A 86 -4.60 27.62 -7.97
C ASP A 86 -4.81 27.00 -9.37
N THR A 87 -3.83 27.12 -10.27
CA THR A 87 -3.96 26.58 -11.64
C THR A 87 -3.21 25.28 -11.87
N LYS A 88 -2.16 25.02 -11.09
CA LYS A 88 -1.26 23.86 -11.27
C LYS A 88 -0.96 23.15 -9.96
N LEU A 89 -0.59 21.91 -10.09
CA LEU A 89 0.00 21.09 -9.03
C LEU A 89 1.44 20.73 -9.40
N LEU A 90 2.35 20.88 -8.46
CA LEU A 90 3.62 20.18 -8.47
C LEU A 90 3.40 18.89 -7.71
N VAL A 91 3.59 17.76 -8.38
CA VAL A 91 3.27 16.42 -7.82
C VAL A 91 4.55 15.60 -7.71
N ARG A 92 4.77 14.98 -6.57
CA ARG A 92 5.73 13.90 -6.42
C ARG A 92 5.00 12.59 -6.56
N HIS A 93 5.42 11.77 -7.51
CA HIS A 93 4.83 10.46 -7.79
C HIS A 93 5.92 9.43 -8.06
N SER A 94 5.54 8.16 -8.00
CA SER A 94 6.48 7.05 -8.19
C SER A 94 5.74 5.81 -8.69
N GLY A 95 6.45 4.71 -8.84
CA GLY A 95 5.87 3.41 -9.21
C GLY A 95 6.71 2.28 -8.66
N SER A 96 6.27 1.05 -8.77
CA SER A 96 6.98 -0.11 -8.17
C SER A 96 8.48 -0.12 -8.47
N TYR A 97 8.88 0.24 -9.70
CA TYR A 97 10.29 0.39 -10.09
C TYR A 97 10.57 1.76 -10.72
N LEU A 98 9.74 2.74 -10.46
CA LEU A 98 9.99 4.14 -10.76
C LEU A 98 10.25 4.88 -9.43
N PRO A 99 11.51 5.16 -9.07
CA PRO A 99 11.80 6.00 -7.91
C PRO A 99 11.10 7.34 -8.00
N PRO A 100 10.86 8.06 -6.89
CA PRO A 100 10.10 9.30 -6.88
C PRO A 100 10.56 10.29 -7.94
N GLN A 101 9.60 10.79 -8.71
CA GLN A 101 9.74 11.79 -9.76
C GLN A 101 8.89 13.01 -9.42
N VAL A 102 9.15 14.10 -10.10
CA VAL A 102 8.39 15.34 -9.97
C VAL A 102 7.77 15.68 -11.33
N ALA A 103 6.48 15.96 -11.30
CA ALA A 103 5.71 16.37 -12.47
C ALA A 103 4.86 17.60 -12.17
N VAL A 104 4.47 18.33 -13.21
CA VAL A 104 3.47 19.40 -13.15
C VAL A 104 2.19 18.94 -13.82
N VAL A 105 1.07 19.13 -13.14
CA VAL A 105 -0.28 18.81 -13.63
C VAL A 105 -1.15 20.05 -13.59
N ASP A 106 -1.95 20.30 -14.62
CA ASP A 106 -2.99 21.33 -14.57
C ASP A 106 -4.13 20.87 -13.66
N ILE A 107 -4.60 21.75 -12.78
CA ILE A 107 -5.64 21.40 -11.79
C ILE A 107 -7.00 21.07 -12.43
N ARG A 108 -7.22 21.56 -13.67
CA ARG A 108 -8.43 21.23 -14.44
C ARG A 108 -8.39 19.83 -15.05
N GLY A 109 -7.27 19.14 -14.87
CA GLY A 109 -6.95 17.84 -15.46
C GLY A 109 -6.09 17.99 -16.72
N GLY A 110 -5.48 16.90 -17.13
CA GLY A 110 -4.63 16.87 -18.31
C GLY A 110 -3.42 15.96 -18.14
N LYS A 111 -2.59 15.91 -19.16
CA LYS A 111 -1.37 15.11 -19.13
C LYS A 111 -0.33 15.77 -18.22
N ALA A 112 0.25 14.99 -17.33
CA ALA A 112 1.38 15.42 -16.53
C ALA A 112 2.59 15.76 -17.40
N THR A 113 3.30 16.81 -17.01
CA THR A 113 4.62 17.16 -17.60
C THR A 113 5.69 16.74 -16.62
N GLU A 114 6.42 15.68 -16.94
CA GLU A 114 7.54 15.19 -16.13
C GLU A 114 8.68 16.21 -16.11
N LEU A 115 9.19 16.51 -14.94
CA LEU A 115 10.33 17.42 -14.73
C LEU A 115 11.63 16.69 -14.43
N THR A 116 11.56 15.45 -13.92
CA THR A 116 12.73 14.68 -13.50
C THR A 116 12.70 13.25 -14.04
N ASP A 117 13.87 12.66 -14.15
CA ASP A 117 14.07 11.20 -14.24
C ASP A 117 15.35 10.86 -13.48
N THR A 118 15.18 10.39 -12.26
CA THR A 118 16.28 10.12 -11.33
C THR A 118 16.98 8.78 -11.56
N ARG A 119 16.47 7.97 -12.48
CA ARG A 119 17.03 6.63 -12.78
C ARG A 119 18.33 6.71 -13.56
N THR A 120 19.32 5.93 -13.16
CA THR A 120 20.56 5.76 -13.92
C THR A 120 20.31 4.97 -15.21
N PRO A 121 21.17 5.09 -16.25
CA PRO A 121 21.08 4.26 -17.45
C PRO A 121 21.09 2.75 -17.16
N ALA A 122 21.94 2.31 -16.22
CA ALA A 122 22.02 0.91 -15.81
C ALA A 122 20.71 0.41 -15.16
N TYR A 123 20.05 1.26 -14.35
CA TYR A 123 18.76 0.93 -13.76
C TYR A 123 17.66 0.81 -14.82
N LYS A 124 17.64 1.71 -15.81
CA LYS A 124 16.68 1.69 -16.93
C LYS A 124 16.86 0.48 -17.86
N ALA A 125 18.09 0.03 -18.04
CA ALA A 125 18.41 -1.12 -18.90
C ALA A 125 17.99 -2.47 -18.28
N ARG A 126 17.69 -2.49 -16.96
CA ARG A 126 17.28 -3.72 -16.27
C ARG A 126 15.80 -4.00 -16.50
N THR A 127 15.48 -5.25 -16.86
CA THR A 127 14.10 -5.73 -16.87
C THR A 127 13.70 -6.17 -15.46
N TRP A 128 12.82 -5.41 -14.83
CA TRP A 128 12.29 -5.70 -13.50
C TRP A 128 11.03 -6.54 -13.58
N ILE A 129 10.87 -7.46 -12.64
CA ILE A 129 9.65 -8.27 -12.50
C ILE A 129 8.61 -7.45 -11.74
N GLN A 130 7.62 -6.93 -12.47
CA GLN A 130 6.55 -6.13 -11.88
C GLN A 130 5.69 -6.99 -10.94
N PRO A 131 5.36 -6.50 -9.74
CA PRO A 131 4.42 -7.18 -8.87
C PRO A 131 3.00 -7.18 -9.46
N GLU A 132 2.27 -8.24 -9.20
CA GLU A 132 0.82 -8.31 -9.38
C GLU A 132 0.14 -7.93 -8.06
N TYR A 133 -0.78 -6.97 -8.09
CA TYR A 133 -1.61 -6.65 -6.93
C TYR A 133 -2.72 -7.69 -6.81
N VAL A 134 -2.77 -8.37 -5.68
CA VAL A 134 -3.68 -9.50 -5.45
C VAL A 134 -4.57 -9.26 -4.25
N GLN A 135 -5.72 -9.90 -4.26
CA GLN A 135 -6.71 -9.88 -3.20
C GLN A 135 -6.83 -11.30 -2.63
N VAL A 136 -6.41 -11.48 -1.39
CA VAL A 136 -6.48 -12.74 -0.67
C VAL A 136 -7.72 -12.72 0.23
N PRO A 137 -8.69 -13.63 0.04
CA PRO A 137 -9.84 -13.71 0.93
C PRO A 137 -9.41 -14.23 2.30
N SER A 138 -9.76 -13.51 3.37
CA SER A 138 -9.49 -13.97 4.73
C SER A 138 -10.44 -15.09 5.14
N LYS A 139 -9.89 -16.18 5.66
CA LYS A 139 -10.62 -17.29 6.31
C LYS A 139 -10.95 -16.97 7.78
N HIS A 140 -10.45 -15.83 8.29
CA HIS A 140 -10.57 -15.39 9.69
C HIS A 140 -11.50 -14.18 9.88
N GLY A 141 -12.33 -13.86 8.87
CA GLY A 141 -13.33 -12.81 8.95
C GLY A 141 -12.79 -11.37 8.77
N ALA A 142 -11.56 -11.23 8.31
CA ALA A 142 -10.96 -9.90 8.03
C ALA A 142 -11.47 -9.27 6.72
N GLY A 143 -12.10 -10.05 5.83
CA GLY A 143 -12.50 -9.61 4.52
C GLY A 143 -11.40 -9.84 3.49
N THR A 144 -10.97 -8.79 2.79
CA THR A 144 -9.95 -8.87 1.74
C THR A 144 -8.60 -8.38 2.25
N ILE A 145 -7.57 -9.23 2.15
CA ILE A 145 -6.18 -8.89 2.43
C ILE A 145 -5.52 -8.53 1.11
N TRP A 146 -4.97 -7.33 0.99
CA TRP A 146 -4.25 -6.92 -0.19
C TRP A 146 -2.80 -7.37 -0.14
N GLY A 147 -2.26 -7.79 -1.31
CA GLY A 147 -0.90 -8.27 -1.43
C GLY A 147 -0.22 -7.89 -2.73
N LYS A 148 1.11 -7.97 -2.73
CA LYS A 148 1.96 -7.96 -3.92
C LYS A 148 2.51 -9.35 -4.14
N TYR A 149 2.19 -9.93 -5.27
CA TYR A 149 2.72 -11.21 -5.72
C TYR A 149 3.84 -10.98 -6.73
N TYR A 150 4.96 -11.64 -6.55
CA TYR A 150 6.08 -11.69 -7.50
C TYR A 150 6.26 -13.14 -7.94
N GLY A 151 6.20 -13.36 -9.24
CA GLY A 151 6.34 -14.70 -9.83
C GLY A 151 6.62 -14.63 -11.32
N PRO A 152 6.81 -15.78 -11.97
CA PRO A 152 6.98 -15.81 -13.41
C PRO A 152 5.70 -15.34 -14.11
N LYS A 153 5.84 -14.72 -15.29
CA LYS A 153 4.69 -14.25 -16.11
C LYS A 153 3.71 -15.38 -16.45
N GLN A 154 4.24 -16.59 -16.61
CA GLN A 154 3.45 -17.80 -16.82
C GLN A 154 3.97 -18.91 -15.90
N LEU A 155 3.04 -19.55 -15.21
CA LEU A 155 3.35 -20.72 -14.39
C LEU A 155 3.51 -21.94 -15.29
N GLU A 156 4.59 -22.70 -15.08
CA GLU A 156 4.86 -23.93 -15.82
C GLU A 156 3.93 -25.06 -15.34
N ALA A 157 3.24 -25.71 -16.25
CA ALA A 157 2.33 -26.81 -15.89
C ALA A 157 3.06 -27.91 -15.13
N GLY A 158 2.50 -28.36 -14.00
CA GLY A 158 3.04 -29.42 -13.17
C GLY A 158 4.24 -29.03 -12.30
N ARG A 159 4.73 -27.79 -12.40
CA ARG A 159 5.80 -27.29 -11.53
C ARG A 159 5.21 -26.74 -10.23
N GLN A 160 5.85 -27.04 -9.10
CA GLN A 160 5.58 -26.40 -7.83
C GLN A 160 6.73 -25.44 -7.47
N TYR A 161 6.40 -24.24 -7.04
CA TYR A 161 7.34 -23.15 -6.76
C TYR A 161 7.60 -23.03 -5.26
N PRO A 162 8.86 -22.99 -4.80
CA PRO A 162 9.15 -22.66 -3.42
C PRO A 162 8.65 -21.24 -3.12
N ILE A 163 8.11 -21.08 -1.90
CA ILE A 163 7.45 -19.87 -1.46
C ILE A 163 8.36 -19.06 -0.54
N VAL A 164 8.40 -17.75 -0.74
CA VAL A 164 8.93 -16.80 0.24
C VAL A 164 7.86 -15.78 0.59
N MET A 165 7.58 -15.62 1.87
CA MET A 165 6.68 -14.58 2.37
C MET A 165 7.49 -13.47 3.03
N PHE A 166 7.30 -12.24 2.60
CA PHE A 166 7.91 -11.07 3.20
C PHE A 166 6.94 -10.37 4.13
N VAL A 167 7.40 -10.02 5.33
CA VAL A 167 6.61 -9.29 6.32
C VAL A 167 7.22 -7.92 6.54
N HIS A 168 6.49 -6.87 6.17
CA HIS A 168 6.94 -5.49 6.39
C HIS A 168 7.02 -5.14 7.88
N GLY A 169 7.83 -4.16 8.22
CA GLY A 169 7.97 -3.64 9.59
C GLY A 169 6.94 -2.54 9.91
N ALA A 170 7.07 -1.93 11.10
CA ALA A 170 6.19 -0.88 11.61
C ALA A 170 4.73 -1.22 11.29
N GLY A 171 4.10 -2.07 12.10
CA GLY A 171 2.81 -2.73 11.79
C GLY A 171 1.73 -1.87 11.13
N TYR A 172 1.79 -0.55 11.32
CA TYR A 172 0.89 0.45 10.72
C TYR A 172 1.34 0.96 9.34
N LEU A 173 2.41 0.45 8.75
CA LEU A 173 2.89 0.89 7.44
C LEU A 173 2.06 0.24 6.32
N GLN A 174 1.81 0.96 5.23
CA GLN A 174 1.28 0.40 4.00
C GLN A 174 2.43 0.02 3.06
N ASN A 175 2.50 -1.23 2.62
CA ASN A 175 3.51 -1.72 1.69
C ASN A 175 2.94 -2.14 0.33
N VAL A 176 1.66 -2.50 0.31
CA VAL A 176 0.93 -2.85 -0.92
C VAL A 176 0.34 -1.59 -1.53
N SER A 177 1.15 -0.88 -2.30
CA SER A 177 0.74 0.34 -2.99
C SER A 177 1.39 0.44 -4.37
N ALA A 178 0.84 1.31 -5.22
CA ALA A 178 1.41 1.64 -6.52
C ALA A 178 2.73 2.41 -6.42
N ARG A 179 3.05 2.97 -5.25
CA ARG A 179 4.25 3.77 -4.98
C ARG A 179 5.53 2.95 -5.01
N TYR A 180 6.65 3.63 -5.17
CA TYR A 180 7.98 3.06 -4.94
C TYR A 180 8.09 2.62 -3.49
N PRO A 181 8.43 1.34 -3.19
CA PRO A 181 8.31 0.84 -1.83
C PRO A 181 9.41 1.40 -0.92
N ASN A 182 9.08 1.63 0.34
CA ASN A 182 10.07 1.87 1.39
C ASN A 182 11.06 0.70 1.47
N TYR A 183 10.59 -0.51 1.16
CA TYR A 183 11.35 -1.75 1.11
C TYR A 183 11.90 -2.04 -0.31
N PHE A 184 12.47 -1.03 -0.99
CA PHE A 184 12.97 -1.19 -2.35
C PHE A 184 14.12 -2.22 -2.47
N ARG A 185 14.91 -2.40 -1.42
CA ARG A 185 15.98 -3.44 -1.38
C ARG A 185 15.38 -4.83 -1.33
N GLU A 186 14.37 -5.01 -0.51
CA GLU A 186 13.62 -6.25 -0.39
C GLU A 186 12.88 -6.54 -1.70
N GLN A 187 12.28 -5.55 -2.35
CA GLN A 187 11.67 -5.71 -3.67
C GLN A 187 12.70 -6.15 -4.73
N MET A 188 13.90 -5.60 -4.73
CA MET A 188 15.00 -6.06 -5.61
C MET A 188 15.44 -7.48 -5.27
N PHE A 189 15.39 -7.85 -4.00
CA PHE A 189 15.65 -9.24 -3.57
C PHE A 189 14.53 -10.18 -4.01
N HIS A 190 13.26 -9.75 -4.00
CA HIS A 190 12.16 -10.53 -4.55
C HIS A 190 12.34 -10.77 -6.05
N ASP A 191 12.77 -9.77 -6.81
CA ASP A 191 13.12 -9.93 -8.24
C ASP A 191 14.20 -11.01 -8.43
N LEU A 192 15.26 -11.00 -7.61
CA LEU A 192 16.29 -12.04 -7.63
C LEU A 192 15.73 -13.43 -7.27
N LEU A 193 14.86 -13.52 -6.26
CA LEU A 193 14.24 -14.80 -5.86
C LEU A 193 13.40 -15.37 -7.00
N VAL A 194 12.61 -14.56 -7.69
CA VAL A 194 11.82 -15.04 -8.84
C VAL A 194 12.72 -15.53 -9.97
N GLN A 195 13.84 -14.84 -10.26
CA GLN A 195 14.83 -15.30 -11.22
C GLN A 195 15.47 -16.66 -10.81
N ARG A 196 15.46 -16.99 -9.52
CA ARG A 196 15.92 -18.27 -8.97
C ARG A 196 14.81 -19.32 -8.87
N GLY A 197 13.61 -19.03 -9.39
CA GLY A 197 12.49 -19.95 -9.46
C GLY A 197 11.61 -20.00 -8.21
N TYR A 198 11.68 -19.01 -7.33
CA TYR A 198 10.76 -18.81 -6.22
C TYR A 198 9.55 -17.99 -6.65
N ILE A 199 8.49 -18.05 -5.86
CA ILE A 199 7.41 -17.07 -5.84
C ILE A 199 7.42 -16.35 -4.49
N VAL A 200 7.08 -15.06 -4.52
CA VAL A 200 7.11 -14.21 -3.31
C VAL A 200 5.75 -13.54 -3.12
N LEU A 201 5.30 -13.44 -1.88
CA LEU A 201 4.11 -12.69 -1.49
C LEU A 201 4.44 -11.72 -0.35
N GLU A 202 4.02 -10.48 -0.50
CA GLU A 202 3.94 -9.45 0.53
C GLU A 202 2.47 -9.16 0.80
N LEU A 203 2.11 -8.93 2.05
CA LEU A 203 0.73 -8.59 2.44
C LEU A 203 0.72 -7.30 3.26
N ASP A 204 -0.33 -6.50 3.07
CA ASP A 204 -0.75 -5.51 4.04
C ASP A 204 -1.70 -6.19 5.03
N TYR A 205 -1.11 -6.86 6.00
CA TYR A 205 -1.81 -7.56 7.07
C TYR A 205 -2.59 -6.59 7.97
N ARG A 206 -3.52 -7.12 8.77
CA ARG A 206 -4.24 -6.33 9.79
C ARG A 206 -3.26 -5.61 10.71
N ALA A 207 -3.30 -4.33 10.75
CA ALA A 207 -2.52 -3.26 11.34
C ALA A 207 -2.09 -2.22 10.30
N SER A 208 -1.94 -2.59 9.02
CA SER A 208 -1.49 -1.69 7.96
C SER A 208 -2.45 -0.52 7.77
N GLU A 209 -1.92 0.66 7.40
CA GLU A 209 -2.72 1.84 7.09
C GLU A 209 -3.30 1.79 5.68
N GLY A 210 -4.25 2.66 5.37
CA GLY A 210 -4.90 2.77 4.06
C GLY A 210 -6.20 1.98 3.92
N TYR A 211 -6.54 1.15 4.91
CA TYR A 211 -7.69 0.22 4.89
C TYR A 211 -8.76 0.57 5.94
N GLY A 212 -8.70 1.77 6.50
CA GLY A 212 -9.60 2.26 7.54
C GLY A 212 -9.19 1.88 8.97
N ARG A 213 -9.82 2.57 9.92
CA ARG A 213 -9.49 2.48 11.35
C ARG A 213 -9.60 1.05 11.88
N LYS A 214 -10.66 0.32 11.52
CA LYS A 214 -10.87 -1.05 12.02
C LYS A 214 -9.71 -1.97 11.65
N TRP A 215 -9.27 -1.94 10.40
CA TRP A 215 -8.13 -2.74 9.92
C TRP A 215 -6.85 -2.39 10.67
N ARG A 216 -6.55 -1.10 10.76
CA ARG A 216 -5.33 -0.58 11.41
C ARG A 216 -5.28 -0.88 12.90
N THR A 217 -6.43 -0.94 13.59
CA THR A 217 -6.49 -1.16 15.06
C THR A 217 -6.84 -2.59 15.46
N ASP A 218 -7.06 -3.50 14.53
CA ASP A 218 -7.53 -4.87 14.83
C ASP A 218 -6.52 -5.71 15.61
N ILE A 219 -5.26 -5.31 15.62
CA ILE A 219 -4.20 -5.94 16.41
C ILE A 219 -4.18 -5.50 17.88
N TYR A 220 -4.99 -4.52 18.28
CA TYR A 220 -4.95 -3.99 19.65
C TYR A 220 -5.14 -5.11 20.68
N ARG A 221 -4.15 -5.26 21.57
CA ARG A 221 -4.04 -6.33 22.57
C ARG A 221 -4.00 -7.77 22.02
N ARG A 222 -3.77 -7.94 20.73
CA ARG A 222 -3.71 -9.26 20.07
C ARG A 222 -2.53 -9.39 19.10
N MET A 223 -1.53 -8.53 19.21
CA MET A 223 -0.35 -8.50 18.34
C MET A 223 0.25 -9.89 18.15
N GLY A 224 0.61 -10.22 16.90
CA GLY A 224 1.14 -11.53 16.53
C GLY A 224 0.10 -12.62 16.35
N THR A 225 -1.19 -12.30 16.31
CA THR A 225 -2.27 -13.26 16.06
C THR A 225 -3.03 -12.92 14.79
N PRO A 226 -3.72 -11.76 14.64
CA PRO A 226 -4.42 -11.42 13.42
C PRO A 226 -3.49 -11.37 12.19
N GLU A 227 -2.30 -10.83 12.37
CA GLU A 227 -1.31 -10.72 11.30
C GLU A 227 -0.83 -12.10 10.84
N LEU A 228 -0.61 -13.02 11.80
CA LEU A 228 -0.22 -14.38 11.47
C LEU A 228 -1.33 -15.13 10.73
N GLU A 229 -2.60 -14.93 11.13
CA GLU A 229 -3.76 -15.48 10.41
C GLU A 229 -3.77 -15.01 8.96
N ASP A 230 -3.54 -13.70 8.71
CA ASP A 230 -3.49 -13.12 7.38
C ASP A 230 -2.37 -13.75 6.52
N TYR A 231 -1.19 -13.99 7.11
CA TYR A 231 -0.08 -14.67 6.42
C TYR A 231 -0.36 -16.15 6.14
N LEU A 232 -1.10 -16.83 7.00
CA LEU A 232 -1.53 -18.21 6.75
C LEU A 232 -2.56 -18.27 5.60
N ASP A 233 -3.49 -17.32 5.55
CA ASP A 233 -4.42 -17.18 4.43
C ASP A 233 -3.68 -16.89 3.12
N GLY A 234 -2.66 -16.02 3.15
CA GLY A 234 -1.79 -15.74 2.00
C GLY A 234 -1.00 -16.97 1.53
N LEU A 235 -0.49 -17.77 2.46
CA LEU A 235 0.20 -19.02 2.14
C LEU A 235 -0.75 -20.02 1.46
N ASP A 236 -1.95 -20.19 2.00
CA ASP A 236 -2.99 -21.03 1.40
C ASP A 236 -3.32 -20.57 -0.02
N TRP A 237 -3.51 -19.26 -0.18
CA TRP A 237 -3.82 -18.67 -1.49
C TRP A 237 -2.70 -18.94 -2.53
N LEU A 238 -1.43 -18.84 -2.15
CA LEU A 238 -0.31 -19.15 -3.05
C LEU A 238 -0.32 -20.63 -3.47
N VAL A 239 -0.64 -21.55 -2.56
CA VAL A 239 -0.75 -22.97 -2.87
C VAL A 239 -1.92 -23.24 -3.83
N GLU A 240 -3.06 -22.62 -3.57
CA GLU A 240 -4.30 -22.86 -4.33
C GLU A 240 -4.27 -22.18 -5.72
N HIS A 241 -3.63 -21.00 -5.86
CA HIS A 241 -3.75 -20.17 -7.06
C HIS A 241 -2.45 -19.92 -7.82
N ARG A 242 -1.28 -20.22 -7.21
CA ARG A 242 0.04 -19.92 -7.80
C ARG A 242 1.00 -21.11 -7.82
N GLN A 243 0.48 -22.33 -7.70
CA GLN A 243 1.29 -23.56 -7.68
C GLN A 243 2.40 -23.53 -6.61
N GLY A 244 2.13 -22.86 -5.49
CA GLY A 244 3.09 -22.76 -4.39
C GLY A 244 3.30 -24.11 -3.71
N ASP A 245 4.54 -24.42 -3.37
CA ASP A 245 4.91 -25.63 -2.62
C ASP A 245 4.92 -25.33 -1.12
N ARG A 246 3.88 -25.78 -0.44
CA ARG A 246 3.76 -25.64 1.03
C ARG A 246 4.94 -26.29 1.78
N ALA A 247 5.51 -27.36 1.24
CA ALA A 247 6.63 -28.04 1.88
C ALA A 247 7.95 -27.24 1.78
N ARG A 248 8.00 -26.23 0.94
CA ARG A 248 9.16 -25.34 0.72
C ARG A 248 8.79 -23.87 0.93
N ALA A 249 8.07 -23.57 2.01
CA ALA A 249 7.70 -22.20 2.36
C ALA A 249 8.66 -21.62 3.40
N GLY A 250 9.18 -20.43 3.14
CA GLY A 250 9.95 -19.62 4.06
C GLY A 250 9.26 -18.27 4.34
N ILE A 251 9.64 -17.62 5.44
CA ILE A 251 9.13 -16.32 5.86
C ILE A 251 10.27 -15.45 6.35
N TYR A 252 10.26 -14.16 6.02
CA TYR A 252 11.26 -13.25 6.54
C TYR A 252 10.71 -11.84 6.71
N GLY A 253 11.36 -11.04 7.55
CA GLY A 253 11.03 -9.64 7.75
C GLY A 253 11.93 -8.96 8.76
N GLY A 254 11.86 -7.64 8.79
CA GLY A 254 12.65 -6.81 9.69
C GLY A 254 11.78 -6.07 10.72
N SER A 255 12.35 -5.73 11.89
CA SER A 255 11.66 -5.01 12.96
C SER A 255 10.39 -5.77 13.38
N TYR A 256 9.20 -5.17 13.25
CA TYR A 256 7.94 -5.86 13.47
C TYR A 256 7.77 -7.10 12.58
N GLY A 257 8.25 -7.07 11.34
CA GLY A 257 8.28 -8.24 10.46
C GLY A 257 9.20 -9.36 10.97
N GLY A 258 10.29 -9.00 11.66
CA GLY A 258 11.15 -9.96 12.38
C GLY A 258 10.43 -10.60 13.56
N PHE A 259 9.71 -9.81 14.36
CA PHE A 259 8.82 -10.32 15.41
C PHE A 259 7.78 -11.30 14.84
N MET A 260 7.11 -10.93 13.75
CA MET A 260 6.14 -11.78 13.09
C MET A 260 6.74 -13.06 12.52
N THR A 261 8.00 -13.02 12.05
CA THR A 261 8.74 -14.20 11.65
C THR A 261 8.90 -15.19 12.83
N PHE A 262 9.27 -14.70 14.01
CA PHE A 262 9.31 -15.54 15.22
C PHE A 262 7.94 -16.05 15.62
N MET A 263 6.90 -15.19 15.58
CA MET A 263 5.54 -15.62 15.88
C MET A 263 5.08 -16.76 14.95
N ALA A 264 5.42 -16.68 13.66
CA ALA A 264 5.10 -17.72 12.69
C ALA A 264 5.80 -19.04 13.03
N LEU A 265 7.10 -19.01 13.35
CA LEU A 265 7.87 -20.21 13.68
C LEU A 265 7.45 -20.84 15.02
N PHE A 266 7.14 -20.02 16.03
CA PHE A 266 6.82 -20.52 17.37
C PHE A 266 5.36 -20.94 17.53
N LYS A 267 4.42 -20.17 16.98
CA LYS A 267 2.98 -20.49 17.09
C LYS A 267 2.49 -21.51 16.05
N LYS A 268 3.20 -21.65 14.93
CA LYS A 268 2.84 -22.56 13.83
C LYS A 268 4.07 -23.40 13.40
N PRO A 269 4.64 -24.18 14.33
CA PRO A 269 5.83 -24.97 14.03
C PRO A 269 5.57 -25.92 12.86
N GLY A 270 6.52 -26.00 11.94
CA GLY A 270 6.45 -26.87 10.77
C GLY A 270 5.68 -26.32 9.57
N VAL A 271 4.98 -25.20 9.69
CA VAL A 271 4.35 -24.51 8.54
C VAL A 271 5.42 -23.89 7.65
N PHE A 272 6.27 -23.04 8.22
CA PHE A 272 7.42 -22.47 7.52
C PHE A 272 8.67 -23.32 7.81
N LYS A 273 9.41 -23.64 6.74
CA LYS A 273 10.63 -24.48 6.82
C LYS A 273 11.89 -23.67 7.10
N ALA A 274 11.83 -22.37 6.84
CA ALA A 274 12.89 -21.41 7.13
C ALA A 274 12.30 -20.07 7.54
N GLY A 275 12.99 -19.36 8.43
CA GLY A 275 12.67 -18.00 8.81
C GLY A 275 13.92 -17.15 8.99
N ALA A 276 13.87 -15.91 8.51
CA ALA A 276 14.93 -14.93 8.74
C ALA A 276 14.37 -13.69 9.44
N ALA A 277 14.60 -13.60 10.75
CA ALA A 277 14.18 -12.47 11.56
C ALA A 277 15.30 -11.43 11.64
N LEU A 278 15.10 -10.29 11.00
CA LEU A 278 16.06 -9.20 10.97
C LEU A 278 15.71 -8.19 12.07
N ARG A 279 16.65 -7.97 13.03
CA ARG A 279 16.47 -6.99 14.13
C ARG A 279 15.01 -6.95 14.65
N PRO A 280 14.48 -8.08 15.16
CA PRO A 280 13.09 -8.15 15.65
C PRO A 280 12.91 -7.25 16.87
N VAL A 281 11.69 -6.72 17.06
CA VAL A 281 11.28 -5.98 18.27
C VAL A 281 10.81 -6.91 19.35
#